data_ea79e495850cd7a45c1fdbdf88c9b5a0
#
_entry.id   ea79e495850cd7a45c1fdbdf88c9b5a0
#
_cell.length_a   1.000
_cell.length_b   1.000
_cell.length_c   1.000
_cell.angle_alpha   90.00
_cell.angle_beta   90.00
_cell.angle_gamma   90.00
#
_symmetry.space_group_name_H-M   'P 1'
#
loop_
_entity.id
_entity.type
_entity.pdbx_description
1 polymer ?
#
loop_
_entity_poly.entity_id
_entity_poly.type
_entity_poly.pdbx_seq_one_letter_code
_entity_poly.pdbx_strand_id
1 'polypeptide(L)'
;MQLGDATESYPPIRRFVTGHDAGNVAKVIMQGPATNAKYPSPGTVSTLIWSTDRTPADIAVGEEIEDWGARIIGTAPPANGTRFAVIDFPPGNVPRMHRTETIDYVIVLEGEIEMDMDGSTVKMTAGDVMVQRGTNHAWANRSAKRARVAFVLIDAVPLGIGHPITGAASAR
;
A
#
# COMPACT_ATOMS: atom_id res chain seq x y z
N MET A 1 33.94 13.95 -5.26
CA MET A 1 32.92 12.89 -5.17
C MET A 1 31.62 13.58 -4.92
N GLN A 2 30.86 13.89 -5.99
CA GLN A 2 29.58 14.58 -5.88
C GLN A 2 28.56 13.58 -5.31
N LEU A 3 28.00 13.92 -4.17
CA LEU A 3 26.80 13.28 -3.64
C LEU A 3 25.67 13.56 -4.63
N GLY A 4 25.20 12.54 -5.32
CA GLY A 4 24.09 12.64 -6.23
C GLY A 4 22.88 13.21 -5.50
N ASP A 5 22.21 14.14 -6.17
CA ASP A 5 21.07 14.89 -5.69
C ASP A 5 19.93 13.93 -5.30
N ALA A 6 19.69 13.79 -4.00
CA ALA A 6 18.70 12.86 -3.42
C ALA A 6 17.26 13.36 -3.53
N THR A 7 16.93 14.12 -4.59
CA THR A 7 15.61 14.69 -4.83
C THR A 7 14.98 14.24 -6.15
N GLU A 8 15.22 13.00 -6.57
CA GLU A 8 14.39 12.46 -7.63
C GLU A 8 12.98 12.22 -7.07
N SER A 9 12.09 13.19 -7.31
CA SER A 9 10.69 13.08 -6.90
C SER A 9 10.06 11.89 -7.62
N TYR A 10 9.40 11.01 -6.87
CA TYR A 10 8.67 9.90 -7.47
C TYR A 10 7.60 10.44 -8.43
N PRO A 11 7.46 9.88 -9.64
CA PRO A 11 6.39 10.29 -10.52
C PRO A 11 5.04 10.00 -9.86
N PRO A 12 4.07 10.93 -9.96
CA PRO A 12 2.78 10.77 -9.34
C PRO A 12 2.07 9.51 -9.85
N ILE A 13 1.41 8.80 -8.94
CA ILE A 13 0.59 7.64 -9.28
C ILE A 13 -0.73 8.15 -9.85
N ARG A 14 -1.04 7.83 -11.10
CA ARG A 14 -2.34 8.13 -11.69
C ARG A 14 -3.34 7.08 -11.25
N ARG A 15 -4.47 7.53 -10.70
CA ARG A 15 -5.57 6.70 -10.23
C ARG A 15 -6.78 6.89 -11.14
N PHE A 16 -7.46 5.79 -11.43
CA PHE A 16 -8.74 5.77 -12.13
C PHE A 16 -9.73 5.00 -11.28
N VAL A 17 -10.90 5.57 -11.02
CA VAL A 17 -11.99 4.92 -10.29
C VAL A 17 -13.19 4.86 -11.21
N THR A 18 -13.76 3.67 -11.37
CA THR A 18 -14.93 3.44 -12.20
C THR A 18 -16.19 3.34 -11.37
N GLY A 19 -17.33 3.62 -11.95
CA GLY A 19 -18.63 3.50 -11.35
C GLY A 19 -19.73 3.58 -12.40
N HIS A 20 -20.96 3.82 -11.97
CA HIS A 20 -22.11 3.95 -12.84
C HIS A 20 -22.78 5.30 -12.58
N ASP A 21 -23.23 5.96 -13.64
CA ASP A 21 -24.05 7.16 -13.51
C ASP A 21 -25.50 6.83 -13.12
N ALA A 22 -26.34 7.85 -13.00
CA ALA A 22 -27.76 7.69 -12.64
C ALA A 22 -28.55 6.86 -13.67
N GLY A 23 -28.06 6.70 -14.89
CA GLY A 23 -28.62 5.85 -15.94
C GLY A 23 -28.07 4.42 -15.95
N ASN A 24 -27.30 4.02 -14.94
CA ASN A 24 -26.59 2.74 -14.84
C ASN A 24 -25.54 2.51 -15.95
N VAL A 25 -25.02 3.58 -16.54
CA VAL A 25 -23.97 3.49 -17.55
C VAL A 25 -22.60 3.50 -16.85
N ALA A 26 -21.81 2.46 -17.11
CA ALA A 26 -20.45 2.33 -16.54
C ALA A 26 -19.50 3.37 -17.15
N LYS A 27 -18.78 4.07 -16.29
CA LYS A 27 -17.80 5.10 -16.71
C LYS A 27 -16.70 5.31 -15.67
N VAL A 28 -15.66 6.05 -16.05
CA VAL A 28 -14.69 6.59 -15.08
C VAL A 28 -15.35 7.76 -14.35
N ILE A 29 -15.45 7.67 -13.04
CA ILE A 29 -16.06 8.70 -12.17
C ILE A 29 -15.03 9.57 -11.47
N MET A 30 -13.80 9.06 -11.26
CA MET A 30 -12.67 9.83 -10.75
C MET A 30 -11.42 9.46 -11.52
N GLN A 31 -10.60 10.47 -11.87
CA GLN A 31 -9.29 10.25 -12.46
C GLN A 31 -8.34 11.37 -12.09
N GLY A 32 -7.07 11.03 -11.94
CA GLY A 32 -6.03 12.02 -11.65
C GLY A 32 -4.92 11.44 -10.78
N PRO A 33 -4.03 12.30 -10.28
CA PRO A 33 -3.00 11.86 -9.36
C PRO A 33 -3.62 11.46 -8.01
N ALA A 34 -3.14 10.34 -7.44
CA ALA A 34 -3.44 9.98 -6.06
C ALA A 34 -2.60 10.86 -5.13
N THR A 35 -3.26 11.64 -4.27
CA THR A 35 -2.62 12.68 -3.44
C THR A 35 -2.52 12.33 -1.96
N ASN A 36 -3.18 11.26 -1.52
CA ASN A 36 -3.16 10.84 -0.11
C ASN A 36 -1.88 10.07 0.22
N ALA A 37 -0.79 10.80 0.36
CA ALA A 37 0.54 10.26 0.65
C ALA A 37 0.92 10.45 2.12
N LYS A 38 1.60 9.43 2.68
CA LYS A 38 2.25 9.43 3.99
C LYS A 38 3.73 9.16 3.82
N TYR A 39 4.52 9.63 4.77
CA TYR A 39 5.98 9.50 4.77
C TYR A 39 6.43 8.71 6.01
N PRO A 40 6.30 7.37 6.02
CA PRO A 40 6.55 6.55 7.21
C PRO A 40 8.01 6.52 7.66
N SER A 41 8.94 6.81 6.75
CA SER A 41 10.37 6.96 7.04
C SER A 41 11.01 7.88 5.98
N PRO A 42 12.22 8.40 6.21
CA PRO A 42 12.89 9.27 5.26
C PRO A 42 12.94 8.68 3.86
N GLY A 43 12.43 9.41 2.87
CA GLY A 43 12.38 9.02 1.46
C GLY A 43 11.34 7.95 1.09
N THR A 44 10.72 7.28 2.06
CA THR A 44 9.63 6.32 1.78
C THR A 44 8.30 7.06 1.65
N VAL A 45 7.58 6.82 0.57
CA VAL A 45 6.28 7.43 0.30
C VAL A 45 5.23 6.35 0.17
N SER A 46 4.21 6.37 1.02
CA SER A 46 3.06 5.45 0.96
C SER A 46 1.81 6.20 0.51
N THR A 47 1.36 5.96 -0.71
CA THR A 47 0.18 6.59 -1.30
C THR A 47 -1.02 5.66 -1.22
N LEU A 48 -2.07 6.06 -0.50
CA LEU A 48 -3.32 5.33 -0.46
C LEU A 48 -4.04 5.51 -1.80
N ILE A 49 -4.41 4.39 -2.41
CA ILE A 49 -5.18 4.36 -3.67
C ILE A 49 -6.67 4.22 -3.38
N TRP A 50 -7.02 3.25 -2.52
CA TRP A 50 -8.39 2.97 -2.12
C TRP A 50 -8.44 2.22 -0.79
N SER A 51 -9.60 2.22 -0.15
CA SER A 51 -9.89 1.41 1.03
C SER A 51 -11.35 0.98 1.04
N THR A 52 -11.67 -0.03 1.84
CA THR A 52 -13.05 -0.41 2.19
C THR A 52 -13.12 -0.67 3.68
N ASP A 53 -14.29 -0.62 4.29
CA ASP A 53 -14.50 -0.88 5.72
C ASP A 53 -15.42 -2.09 5.98
N ARG A 54 -15.72 -2.86 4.93
CA ARG A 54 -16.52 -4.08 5.02
C ARG A 54 -16.28 -5.01 3.83
N THR A 55 -16.66 -6.29 4.03
CA THR A 55 -16.75 -7.30 2.98
C THR A 55 -18.11 -8.01 3.12
N PRO A 56 -18.97 -8.04 2.07
CA PRO A 56 -18.81 -7.39 0.77
C PRO A 56 -18.75 -5.86 0.88
N ALA A 57 -17.97 -5.23 0.00
CA ALA A 57 -17.87 -3.77 -0.05
C ALA A 57 -19.16 -3.15 -0.61
N ASP A 58 -19.54 -1.99 -0.07
CA ASP A 58 -20.63 -1.21 -0.67
C ASP A 58 -20.11 -0.55 -1.96
N ILE A 59 -20.85 -0.77 -3.04
CA ILE A 59 -20.61 -0.14 -4.33
C ILE A 59 -21.85 0.71 -4.65
N ALA A 60 -21.76 2.01 -4.38
CA ALA A 60 -22.84 2.93 -4.68
C ALA A 60 -23.00 3.15 -6.19
N VAL A 61 -24.25 3.35 -6.61
CA VAL A 61 -24.62 3.79 -7.97
C VAL A 61 -24.83 5.29 -7.94
N GLY A 62 -24.41 6.00 -8.98
CA GLY A 62 -24.50 7.45 -9.10
C GLY A 62 -23.12 8.11 -9.15
N GLU A 63 -23.11 9.42 -9.39
CA GLU A 63 -21.87 10.19 -9.57
C GLU A 63 -21.31 10.69 -8.23
N GLU A 64 -22.16 10.83 -7.22
CA GLU A 64 -21.78 11.29 -5.88
C GLU A 64 -21.35 10.11 -5.00
N ILE A 65 -20.11 9.66 -5.18
CA ILE A 65 -19.51 8.64 -4.32
C ILE A 65 -18.40 9.24 -3.47
N GLU A 66 -18.26 8.73 -2.26
CA GLU A 66 -17.16 9.09 -1.39
C GLU A 66 -15.82 8.62 -1.99
N ASP A 67 -14.80 9.48 -1.96
CA ASP A 67 -13.44 9.08 -2.31
C ASP A 67 -12.78 8.34 -1.14
N TRP A 68 -12.87 7.03 -1.14
CA TRP A 68 -12.25 6.17 -0.14
C TRP A 68 -10.72 6.15 -0.21
N GLY A 69 -10.14 6.63 -1.29
CA GLY A 69 -8.70 6.89 -1.38
C GLY A 69 -8.25 8.16 -0.65
N ALA A 70 -9.17 9.05 -0.25
CA ALA A 70 -8.88 10.24 0.53
C ALA A 70 -8.95 10.02 2.05
N ARG A 71 -9.38 8.84 2.51
CA ARG A 71 -9.53 8.54 3.94
C ARG A 71 -8.19 8.49 4.66
N ILE A 72 -8.18 8.87 5.93
CA ILE A 72 -7.01 8.75 6.82
C ILE A 72 -7.13 7.42 7.55
N ILE A 73 -6.29 6.46 7.16
CA ILE A 73 -6.23 5.12 7.76
C ILE A 73 -4.79 4.78 8.18
N GLY A 74 -4.65 3.80 9.06
CA GLY A 74 -3.34 3.30 9.52
C GLY A 74 -2.62 2.43 8.50
N THR A 75 -1.64 1.65 8.95
CA THR A 75 -0.95 0.65 8.14
C THR A 75 -1.86 -0.54 7.84
N ALA A 76 -2.58 -1.04 8.84
CA ALA A 76 -3.60 -2.06 8.64
C ALA A 76 -4.88 -1.47 8.03
N PRO A 77 -5.67 -2.26 7.29
CA PRO A 77 -6.97 -1.85 6.79
C PRO A 77 -7.97 -1.62 7.95
N PRO A 78 -9.12 -0.99 7.69
CA PRO A 78 -10.26 -1.04 8.60
C PRO A 78 -10.70 -2.50 8.86
N ALA A 79 -11.31 -2.75 10.00
CA ALA A 79 -11.87 -4.07 10.32
C ALA A 79 -12.87 -4.52 9.24
N ASN A 80 -12.78 -5.78 8.82
CA ASN A 80 -13.52 -6.38 7.70
C ASN A 80 -13.31 -5.70 6.34
N GLY A 81 -12.34 -4.84 6.21
CA GLY A 81 -12.09 -4.03 5.02
C GLY A 81 -10.78 -4.36 4.31
N THR A 82 -10.43 -3.44 3.41
CA THR A 82 -9.20 -3.53 2.60
C THR A 82 -8.44 -2.21 2.59
N ARG A 83 -7.15 -2.30 2.30
CA ARG A 83 -6.29 -1.15 2.02
C ARG A 83 -5.50 -1.43 0.74
N PHE A 84 -5.67 -0.59 -0.27
CA PHE A 84 -4.85 -0.61 -1.47
C PHE A 84 -3.94 0.61 -1.47
N ALA A 85 -2.63 0.38 -1.46
CA ALA A 85 -1.62 1.44 -1.48
C ALA A 85 -0.49 1.10 -2.43
N VAL A 86 0.19 2.13 -2.91
CA VAL A 86 1.47 2.00 -3.62
C VAL A 86 2.53 2.66 -2.75
N ILE A 87 3.63 1.96 -2.53
CA ILE A 87 4.73 2.43 -1.70
C ILE A 87 5.99 2.54 -2.55
N ASP A 88 6.62 3.71 -2.46
CA ASP A 88 7.92 3.99 -3.04
C ASP A 88 8.98 3.86 -1.96
N PHE A 89 9.96 2.99 -2.18
CA PHE A 89 11.08 2.77 -1.29
C PHE A 89 12.36 3.35 -1.90
N PRO A 90 13.03 4.31 -1.22
CA PRO A 90 14.33 4.80 -1.66
C PRO A 90 15.41 3.73 -1.52
N PRO A 91 16.53 3.85 -2.24
CA PRO A 91 17.72 3.07 -1.96
C PRO A 91 18.12 3.16 -0.48
N GLY A 92 18.39 2.02 0.16
CA GLY A 92 18.84 2.00 1.55
C GLY A 92 17.81 2.47 2.58
N ASN A 93 16.50 2.35 2.29
CA ASN A 93 15.48 2.63 3.30
C ASN A 93 15.73 1.84 4.59
N VAL A 94 15.24 2.35 5.71
CA VAL A 94 15.36 1.67 7.01
C VAL A 94 14.25 0.64 7.16
N PRO A 95 14.55 -0.68 7.12
CA PRO A 95 13.55 -1.72 7.32
C PRO A 95 12.99 -1.68 8.75
N ARG A 96 11.69 -1.90 8.89
CA ARG A 96 11.03 -2.00 10.20
C ARG A 96 10.26 -3.30 10.28
N MET A 97 10.70 -4.19 11.17
CA MET A 97 10.03 -5.46 11.41
C MET A 97 8.65 -5.21 12.02
N HIS A 98 7.61 -5.75 11.40
CA HIS A 98 6.24 -5.63 11.86
C HIS A 98 5.37 -6.74 11.28
N ARG A 99 4.13 -6.82 11.76
CA ARG A 99 3.11 -7.75 11.31
C ARG A 99 1.73 -7.09 11.36
N THR A 100 0.88 -7.47 10.47
CA THR A 100 -0.56 -7.14 10.45
C THR A 100 -1.38 -8.42 10.42
N GLU A 101 -2.61 -8.37 10.92
CA GLU A 101 -3.58 -9.48 10.81
C GLU A 101 -4.30 -9.36 9.45
N THR A 102 -3.52 -9.60 8.37
CA THR A 102 -3.99 -9.43 7.00
C THR A 102 -3.45 -10.52 6.08
N ILE A 103 -4.16 -10.74 4.97
CA ILE A 103 -3.57 -11.31 3.76
C ILE A 103 -3.22 -10.15 2.85
N ASP A 104 -1.96 -10.09 2.41
CA ASP A 104 -1.49 -9.04 1.53
C ASP A 104 -1.19 -9.62 0.15
N TYR A 105 -1.70 -8.97 -0.89
CA TYR A 105 -1.25 -9.19 -2.26
C TYR A 105 -0.26 -8.10 -2.61
N VAL A 106 0.96 -8.52 -2.95
CA VAL A 106 2.09 -7.63 -3.21
C VAL A 106 2.52 -7.78 -4.66
N ILE A 107 2.69 -6.66 -5.35
CA ILE A 107 3.11 -6.63 -6.75
C ILE A 107 4.25 -5.62 -6.88
N VAL A 108 5.42 -6.07 -7.34
CA VAL A 108 6.54 -5.18 -7.62
C VAL A 108 6.31 -4.52 -8.98
N LEU A 109 6.11 -3.21 -8.98
CA LEU A 109 5.83 -2.42 -10.19
C LEU A 109 7.13 -1.92 -10.86
N GLU A 110 8.14 -1.57 -10.05
CA GLU A 110 9.40 -1.03 -10.53
C GLU A 110 10.54 -1.35 -9.55
N GLY A 111 11.73 -1.59 -10.09
CA GLY A 111 12.93 -1.83 -9.30
C GLY A 111 12.97 -3.23 -8.68
N GLU A 112 13.66 -3.32 -7.55
CA GLU A 112 13.75 -4.55 -6.75
C GLU A 112 13.60 -4.24 -5.26
N ILE A 113 13.06 -5.19 -4.53
CA ILE A 113 12.82 -5.07 -3.09
C ILE A 113 13.08 -6.42 -2.42
N GLU A 114 13.56 -6.41 -1.19
CA GLU A 114 13.68 -7.60 -0.38
C GLU A 114 12.68 -7.56 0.77
N MET A 115 12.11 -8.71 1.12
CA MET A 115 11.34 -8.88 2.33
C MET A 115 12.09 -9.79 3.30
N ASP A 116 12.54 -9.21 4.40
CA ASP A 116 13.09 -9.96 5.52
C ASP A 116 11.97 -10.52 6.38
N MET A 117 12.10 -11.75 6.79
CA MET A 117 11.24 -12.46 7.76
C MET A 117 12.12 -13.05 8.87
N ASP A 118 11.52 -13.60 9.91
CA ASP A 118 12.27 -14.15 11.06
C ASP A 118 13.29 -15.23 10.65
N GLY A 119 12.99 -16.04 9.66
CA GLY A 119 13.82 -17.18 9.24
C GLY A 119 14.28 -17.17 7.80
N SER A 120 13.95 -16.16 7.02
CA SER A 120 14.30 -16.09 5.59
C SER A 120 14.18 -14.70 5.03
N THR A 121 14.86 -14.46 3.92
CA THR A 121 14.74 -13.25 3.10
C THR A 121 14.38 -13.66 1.69
N VAL A 122 13.46 -12.95 1.07
CA VAL A 122 13.14 -13.12 -0.35
C VAL A 122 13.40 -11.82 -1.11
N LYS A 123 14.06 -11.94 -2.26
CA LYS A 123 14.27 -10.84 -3.21
C LYS A 123 13.24 -10.92 -4.31
N MET A 124 12.62 -9.79 -4.63
CA MET A 124 11.61 -9.64 -5.68
C MET A 124 12.02 -8.51 -6.63
N THR A 125 11.68 -8.67 -7.89
CA THR A 125 11.93 -7.70 -8.96
C THR A 125 10.62 -7.30 -9.65
N ALA A 126 10.66 -6.26 -10.48
CA ALA A 126 9.47 -5.81 -11.21
C ALA A 126 8.81 -6.96 -11.98
N GLY A 127 7.50 -7.13 -11.79
CA GLY A 127 6.68 -8.22 -12.31
C GLY A 127 6.47 -9.39 -11.34
N ASP A 128 7.26 -9.51 -10.28
CA ASP A 128 7.02 -10.52 -9.26
C ASP A 128 5.81 -10.18 -8.39
N VAL A 129 5.12 -11.22 -7.96
CA VAL A 129 3.95 -11.14 -7.08
C VAL A 129 4.14 -12.02 -5.85
N MET A 130 3.57 -11.60 -4.72
CA MET A 130 3.62 -12.34 -3.47
C MET A 130 2.26 -12.36 -2.79
N VAL A 131 1.94 -13.47 -2.14
CA VAL A 131 0.89 -13.56 -1.13
C VAL A 131 1.57 -13.64 0.23
N GLN A 132 1.41 -12.61 1.04
CA GLN A 132 1.91 -12.55 2.41
C GLN A 132 0.76 -12.84 3.37
N ARG A 133 0.96 -13.79 4.27
CA ARG A 133 -0.08 -14.34 5.15
C ARG A 133 0.16 -13.97 6.62
N GLY A 134 0.11 -12.66 6.92
CA GLY A 134 0.26 -12.17 8.30
C GLY A 134 1.61 -12.47 8.94
N THR A 135 2.66 -12.69 8.14
CA THR A 135 4.01 -12.99 8.63
C THR A 135 4.68 -11.76 9.22
N ASN A 136 5.57 -11.95 10.21
CA ASN A 136 6.46 -10.91 10.67
C ASN A 136 7.47 -10.59 9.57
N HIS A 137 7.61 -9.32 9.18
CA HIS A 137 8.40 -8.92 8.01
C HIS A 137 8.90 -7.49 8.07
N ALA A 138 9.92 -7.22 7.26
CA ALA A 138 10.41 -5.88 6.98
C ALA A 138 10.75 -5.74 5.50
N TRP A 139 10.41 -4.61 4.90
CA TRP A 139 10.73 -4.31 3.51
C TRP A 139 12.03 -3.52 3.41
N ALA A 140 12.98 -4.03 2.64
CA ALA A 140 14.32 -3.48 2.48
C ALA A 140 14.66 -3.30 1.00
N ASN A 141 14.89 -2.07 0.58
CA ASN A 141 15.49 -1.79 -0.71
C ASN A 141 17.01 -1.68 -0.57
N ARG A 142 17.71 -2.77 -0.83
CA ARG A 142 19.18 -2.85 -0.79
C ARG A 142 19.82 -2.54 -2.15
N SER A 143 19.02 -2.18 -3.14
CA SER A 143 19.52 -1.80 -4.47
C SER A 143 19.96 -0.33 -4.52
N ALA A 144 20.56 0.05 -5.64
CA ALA A 144 20.98 1.43 -5.90
C ALA A 144 19.88 2.30 -6.53
N LYS A 145 18.68 1.72 -6.79
CA LYS A 145 17.55 2.39 -7.41
C LYS A 145 16.33 2.33 -6.50
N ARG A 146 15.38 3.25 -6.70
CA ARG A 146 14.10 3.16 -6.01
C ARG A 146 13.36 1.88 -6.38
N ALA A 147 12.48 1.42 -5.51
CA ALA A 147 11.52 0.38 -5.80
C ALA A 147 10.10 0.92 -5.61
N ARG A 148 9.17 0.57 -6.49
CA ARG A 148 7.75 0.87 -6.39
C ARG A 148 6.97 -0.41 -6.27
N VAL A 149 6.17 -0.54 -5.22
CA VAL A 149 5.47 -1.76 -4.89
C VAL A 149 4.01 -1.46 -4.56
N ALA A 150 3.09 -2.20 -5.16
CA ALA A 150 1.67 -2.16 -4.84
C ALA A 150 1.33 -3.20 -3.77
N PHE A 151 0.49 -2.80 -2.81
CA PHE A 151 0.03 -3.61 -1.69
C PHE A 151 -1.49 -3.56 -1.60
N VAL A 152 -2.12 -4.72 -1.59
CA VAL A 152 -3.54 -4.87 -1.23
C VAL A 152 -3.61 -5.67 0.05
N LEU A 153 -3.93 -5.02 1.16
CA LEU A 153 -4.11 -5.64 2.46
C LEU A 153 -5.60 -5.92 2.67
N ILE A 154 -5.92 -7.14 3.03
CA ILE A 154 -7.26 -7.62 3.30
C ILE A 154 -7.30 -8.05 4.77
N ASP A 155 -8.22 -7.49 5.54
CA ASP A 155 -8.39 -7.85 6.94
C ASP A 155 -8.63 -9.35 7.10
N ALA A 156 -8.01 -9.96 8.10
CA ALA A 156 -8.04 -11.39 8.31
C ALA A 156 -8.26 -11.75 9.77
N VAL A 157 -8.71 -12.98 9.99
CA VAL A 157 -8.87 -13.54 11.35
C VAL A 157 -7.50 -13.55 12.04
N PRO A 158 -7.41 -13.06 13.30
CA PRO A 158 -6.17 -13.04 14.06
C PRO A 158 -5.48 -14.40 14.14
N LEU A 159 -4.18 -14.43 13.93
CA LEU A 159 -3.36 -15.64 14.05
C LEU A 159 -3.08 -16.04 15.50
N GLY A 160 -3.25 -15.11 16.44
CA GLY A 160 -2.94 -15.34 17.86
C GLY A 160 -1.45 -15.42 18.18
N ILE A 161 -0.58 -14.91 17.30
CA ILE A 161 0.87 -14.90 17.49
C ILE A 161 1.44 -13.48 17.44
N GLY A 162 2.45 -13.20 18.26
CA GLY A 162 3.16 -11.92 18.30
C GLY A 162 2.25 -10.71 18.60
N HIS A 163 2.72 -9.53 18.18
CA HIS A 163 2.02 -8.25 18.40
C HIS A 163 1.80 -7.56 17.05
N PRO A 164 0.62 -7.71 16.43
CA PRO A 164 0.33 -7.06 15.14
C PRO A 164 0.14 -5.55 15.30
N ILE A 165 0.45 -4.81 14.23
CA ILE A 165 0.03 -3.41 14.10
C ILE A 165 -1.47 -3.39 13.80
N THR A 166 -2.23 -2.63 14.59
CA THR A 166 -3.67 -2.47 14.39
C THR A 166 -3.98 -1.28 13.47
N GLY A 167 -5.19 -1.27 12.90
CA GLY A 167 -5.65 -0.19 12.00
C GLY A 167 -5.93 1.15 12.68
N ALA A 168 -5.87 1.23 14.02
CA ALA A 168 -6.00 2.49 14.72
C ALA A 168 -4.87 3.43 14.27
N ALA A 169 -5.22 4.57 13.69
CA ALA A 169 -4.27 5.64 13.43
C ALA A 169 -3.63 5.98 14.78
N SER A 170 -2.32 5.74 14.93
CA SER A 170 -1.61 6.29 16.07
C SER A 170 -1.71 7.81 15.95
N ALA A 171 -2.50 8.42 16.82
CA ALA A 171 -2.51 9.84 17.01
C ALA A 171 -1.09 10.25 17.44
N ARG A 172 -0.33 10.87 16.54
CA ARG A 172 0.81 11.76 16.84
C ARG A 172 0.93 12.76 15.73
#